data_59e16ba9311df55fda055ab4293bcd73
#
_entry.id   59e16ba9311df55fda055ab4293bcd73
#
_cell.length_a   1.000
_cell.length_b   1.000
_cell.length_c   1.000
_cell.angle_alpha   90.00
_cell.angle_beta   90.00
_cell.angle_gamma   90.00
#
_symmetry.space_group_name_H-M   'P 1'
#
loop_
_entity.id
_entity.type
_entity.pdbx_description
1 polymer ?
#
loop_
_entity_poly.entity_id
_entity_poly.type
_entity_poly.pdbx_seq_one_letter_code
_entity_poly.pdbx_strand_id
1 'polypeptide(L)'
;MNMTFTKVSKLSALIAISLGATACNETAAVSTQTVDKTIEAQKFIADAEAQMADLSIEINRSEWIYSNFITEDTAALSASISEKYTGTSVKLATQSAQYADLPLNNADKRKLNILRSSIVLPAPLDPAKNTELANISAELNGLYGKGKYCFEDGRCLTQPELSAIMAESKDPAELLEVWQGWREIAKPMRPLFEREVELANEGAQDLGYANLSELWRSQYDMKPDAFSNELDRLWGQVKPLYDSLHCYVRGELNEQYGESVAPASGPIPAHLLGNMWAQSWGNVYDQVAPQDADPGYNVTELLAKHNYDEVKMVKQAESFFTSLGFDALPDTFWERSLFVQPEDRDVVCHASAWDLDNLDDLRIKMCIQKTAEDFTVIHHELGHNFYQRAYKEQPFIFKNSANDGFHEAIGDTIALSITPNYLKQIGLLDEVPDASKDIGLLLKQALDKVAFLPFGLMIDQWRWKVFSGEITPEQYNQAWWDLREKYQGVKAPIARTENDFDPGAKYHVPGNVPYTRYFLAHILQFQFHKSLCEIAGDTGPVHRCSIYGNKEAGAKLNTMLEMGQSKPWPEALEAVTGTKEMDAKAVLDYFAPLQTWLDQQNKTANRQCGW
;
A
#
# COMPACT_ATOMS: atom_id res chain seq x y z
N MET A 1 -77.44 -57.15 -0.75
CA MET A 1 -76.89 -57.63 0.51
C MET A 1 -75.73 -56.71 0.82
N ASN A 2 -75.92 -55.94 1.85
CA ASN A 2 -75.09 -54.82 2.34
C ASN A 2 -73.74 -55.22 2.87
N MET A 3 -72.86 -54.23 2.84
CA MET A 3 -71.70 -53.95 3.71
C MET A 3 -70.42 -53.85 2.91
N THR A 4 -69.63 -52.85 2.98
CA THR A 4 -69.16 -51.81 3.86
C THR A 4 -68.01 -51.13 3.17
N PHE A 5 -68.19 -49.92 2.71
CA PHE A 5 -67.04 -49.08 2.23
C PHE A 5 -67.01 -47.74 3.03
N THR A 6 -66.81 -47.85 4.37
CA THR A 6 -66.81 -46.64 5.18
C THR A 6 -65.71 -46.60 6.28
N LYS A 7 -64.69 -47.44 6.16
CA LYS A 7 -63.60 -47.42 7.17
C LYS A 7 -62.20 -47.04 6.68
N VAL A 8 -61.98 -46.91 5.40
CA VAL A 8 -60.64 -46.59 4.86
C VAL A 8 -60.41 -45.06 4.71
N SER A 9 -61.47 -44.26 4.53
CA SER A 9 -61.35 -42.83 4.34
C SER A 9 -61.04 -42.00 5.62
N LYS A 10 -61.33 -42.52 6.81
CA LYS A 10 -61.04 -41.81 8.04
C LYS A 10 -59.61 -41.99 8.59
N LEU A 11 -58.91 -43.06 8.15
CA LEU A 11 -57.53 -43.28 8.58
C LEU A 11 -56.53 -42.45 7.71
N SER A 12 -56.85 -42.28 6.42
CA SER A 12 -56.02 -41.47 5.50
C SER A 12 -56.08 -39.95 5.82
N ALA A 13 -57.22 -39.45 6.31
CA ALA A 13 -57.37 -38.05 6.69
C ALA A 13 -56.60 -37.69 8.00
N LEU A 14 -56.46 -38.62 8.92
CA LEU A 14 -55.71 -38.43 10.19
C LEU A 14 -54.20 -38.47 9.95
N ILE A 15 -53.71 -39.28 9.02
CA ILE A 15 -52.27 -39.33 8.66
C ILE A 15 -51.84 -38.07 7.88
N ALA A 16 -52.69 -37.52 7.00
CA ALA A 16 -52.40 -36.29 6.27
C ALA A 16 -52.37 -35.05 7.18
N ILE A 17 -53.18 -34.98 8.24
CA ILE A 17 -53.20 -33.86 9.21
C ILE A 17 -51.99 -33.93 10.14
N SER A 18 -51.52 -35.11 10.54
CA SER A 18 -50.30 -35.25 11.39
C SER A 18 -49.00 -34.95 10.64
N LEU A 19 -48.90 -35.27 9.33
CA LEU A 19 -47.73 -34.89 8.49
C LEU A 19 -47.72 -33.41 8.14
N GLY A 20 -48.87 -32.76 7.96
CA GLY A 20 -48.92 -31.31 7.71
C GLY A 20 -48.57 -30.47 8.98
N ALA A 21 -48.93 -30.94 10.17
CA ALA A 21 -48.60 -30.25 11.41
C ALA A 21 -47.09 -30.36 11.77
N THR A 22 -46.44 -31.49 11.50
CA THR A 22 -44.99 -31.65 11.73
C THR A 22 -44.17 -30.83 10.70
N ALA A 23 -44.53 -30.76 9.44
CA ALA A 23 -43.84 -29.96 8.43
C ALA A 23 -44.00 -28.45 8.70
N CYS A 24 -45.15 -27.96 9.15
CA CYS A 24 -45.33 -26.57 9.54
C CYS A 24 -44.58 -26.20 10.85
N ASN A 25 -44.44 -27.12 11.78
CA ASN A 25 -43.66 -26.86 13.00
C ASN A 25 -42.13 -26.87 12.73
N GLU A 26 -41.64 -27.76 11.91
CA GLU A 26 -40.22 -27.76 11.53
C GLU A 26 -39.84 -26.50 10.72
N THR A 27 -40.65 -26.07 9.77
CA THR A 27 -40.40 -24.86 8.97
C THR A 27 -40.52 -23.60 9.86
N ALA A 28 -41.44 -23.53 10.80
CA ALA A 28 -41.57 -22.43 11.73
C ALA A 28 -40.42 -22.43 12.74
N ALA A 29 -39.96 -23.56 13.25
CA ALA A 29 -38.84 -23.67 14.16
C ALA A 29 -37.50 -23.28 13.48
N VAL A 30 -37.28 -23.73 12.25
CA VAL A 30 -36.10 -23.35 11.44
C VAL A 30 -36.11 -21.85 11.13
N SER A 31 -37.24 -21.26 10.79
CA SER A 31 -37.36 -19.81 10.54
C SER A 31 -37.11 -18.97 11.78
N THR A 32 -37.64 -19.39 12.93
CA THR A 32 -37.42 -18.69 14.20
C THR A 32 -35.96 -18.76 14.65
N GLN A 33 -35.34 -19.91 14.54
CA GLN A 33 -33.93 -20.09 14.91
C GLN A 33 -32.99 -19.27 14.01
N THR A 34 -33.31 -19.13 12.71
CA THR A 34 -32.54 -18.30 11.77
C THR A 34 -32.72 -16.81 12.10
N VAL A 35 -33.90 -16.36 12.46
CA VAL A 35 -34.16 -14.99 12.87
C VAL A 35 -33.42 -14.67 14.16
N ASP A 36 -33.41 -15.55 15.15
CA ASP A 36 -32.68 -15.38 16.41
C ASP A 36 -31.17 -15.24 16.16
N LYS A 37 -30.58 -16.07 15.29
CA LYS A 37 -29.17 -15.97 14.90
C LYS A 37 -28.84 -14.69 14.12
N THR A 38 -29.75 -14.17 13.33
CA THR A 38 -29.58 -12.91 12.62
C THR A 38 -29.50 -11.74 13.58
N ILE A 39 -30.36 -11.71 14.62
CA ILE A 39 -30.34 -10.71 15.68
C ILE A 39 -29.06 -10.82 16.51
N GLU A 40 -28.63 -12.04 16.81
CA GLU A 40 -27.35 -12.29 17.50
C GLU A 40 -26.16 -11.76 16.71
N ALA A 41 -26.12 -12.01 15.39
CA ALA A 41 -25.08 -11.49 14.50
C ALA A 41 -25.05 -9.95 14.47
N GLN A 42 -26.22 -9.30 14.37
CA GLN A 42 -26.32 -7.85 14.38
C GLN A 42 -25.83 -7.24 15.71
N LYS A 43 -26.20 -7.89 16.83
CA LYS A 43 -25.69 -7.49 18.14
C LYS A 43 -24.16 -7.67 18.23
N PHE A 44 -23.64 -8.81 17.76
CA PHE A 44 -22.20 -9.05 17.69
C PHE A 44 -21.46 -7.96 16.89
N ILE A 45 -21.99 -7.58 15.72
CA ILE A 45 -21.40 -6.52 14.89
C ILE A 45 -21.37 -5.18 15.64
N ALA A 46 -22.48 -4.81 16.29
CA ALA A 46 -22.55 -3.55 17.05
C ALA A 46 -21.57 -3.56 18.24
N ASP A 47 -21.50 -4.66 18.98
CA ASP A 47 -20.58 -4.81 20.12
C ASP A 47 -19.11 -4.79 19.64
N ALA A 48 -18.80 -5.43 18.50
CA ALA A 48 -17.48 -5.43 17.89
C ALA A 48 -17.06 -4.02 17.43
N GLU A 49 -17.96 -3.28 16.77
CA GLU A 49 -17.70 -1.89 16.36
C GLU A 49 -17.38 -1.00 17.56
N ALA A 50 -18.19 -1.07 18.62
CA ALA A 50 -17.97 -0.28 19.83
C ALA A 50 -16.62 -0.63 20.49
N GLN A 51 -16.32 -1.91 20.63
CA GLN A 51 -15.07 -2.36 21.24
C GLN A 51 -13.83 -1.96 20.43
N MET A 52 -13.88 -2.10 19.12
CA MET A 52 -12.76 -1.72 18.26
C MET A 52 -12.59 -0.22 18.16
N ALA A 53 -13.67 0.56 18.18
CA ALA A 53 -13.61 2.02 18.22
C ALA A 53 -12.90 2.54 19.48
N ASP A 54 -13.25 2.00 20.65
CA ASP A 54 -12.60 2.37 21.91
C ASP A 54 -11.10 2.00 21.89
N LEU A 55 -10.79 0.78 21.45
CA LEU A 55 -9.39 0.31 21.36
C LEU A 55 -8.57 1.07 20.33
N SER A 56 -9.17 1.51 19.22
CA SER A 56 -8.45 2.30 18.22
C SER A 56 -7.98 3.64 18.77
N ILE A 57 -8.77 4.27 19.64
CA ILE A 57 -8.37 5.51 20.32
C ILE A 57 -7.21 5.24 21.30
N GLU A 58 -7.25 4.12 22.03
CA GLU A 58 -6.19 3.75 22.95
C GLU A 58 -4.87 3.51 22.20
N ILE A 59 -4.89 2.72 21.11
CA ILE A 59 -3.67 2.40 20.35
C ILE A 59 -3.14 3.63 19.63
N ASN A 60 -3.96 4.40 18.93
CA ASN A 60 -3.52 5.60 18.21
C ASN A 60 -2.86 6.61 19.15
N ARG A 61 -3.41 6.81 20.38
CA ARG A 61 -2.79 7.68 21.37
C ARG A 61 -1.48 7.13 21.92
N SER A 62 -1.39 5.83 22.17
CA SER A 62 -0.15 5.23 22.68
C SER A 62 0.97 5.27 21.65
N GLU A 63 0.67 5.00 20.39
CA GLU A 63 1.63 5.07 19.29
C GLU A 63 2.04 6.52 18.99
N TRP A 64 1.11 7.48 19.08
CA TRP A 64 1.42 8.90 19.01
C TRP A 64 2.39 9.32 20.10
N ILE A 65 2.13 8.93 21.36
CA ILE A 65 3.01 9.24 22.49
C ILE A 65 4.39 8.61 22.27
N TYR A 66 4.45 7.32 21.94
CA TYR A 66 5.70 6.64 21.67
C TYR A 66 6.49 7.30 20.54
N SER A 67 5.84 7.61 19.41
CA SER A 67 6.49 8.23 18.26
C SER A 67 7.04 9.64 18.53
N ASN A 68 6.44 10.36 19.49
CA ASN A 68 6.82 11.74 19.83
C ASN A 68 7.62 11.87 21.14
N PHE A 69 7.76 10.78 21.88
CA PHE A 69 8.50 10.74 23.14
C PHE A 69 9.03 9.32 23.38
N ILE A 70 10.18 9.01 22.77
CA ILE A 70 10.76 7.66 22.76
C ILE A 70 11.46 7.37 24.08
N THR A 71 10.89 6.48 24.90
CA THR A 71 11.47 5.96 26.14
C THR A 71 11.15 4.48 26.30
N GLU A 72 11.81 3.80 27.23
CA GLU A 72 11.48 2.41 27.56
C GLU A 72 10.03 2.27 28.06
N ASP A 73 9.54 3.23 28.85
CA ASP A 73 8.19 3.22 29.38
C ASP A 73 7.14 3.42 28.29
N THR A 74 7.33 4.39 27.37
CA THR A 74 6.39 4.62 26.25
C THR A 74 6.39 3.47 25.27
N ALA A 75 7.53 2.84 25.02
CA ALA A 75 7.63 1.62 24.22
C ALA A 75 6.84 0.45 24.87
N ALA A 76 6.99 0.25 26.18
CA ALA A 76 6.29 -0.80 26.91
C ALA A 76 4.77 -0.57 26.94
N LEU A 77 4.32 0.67 27.10
CA LEU A 77 2.89 1.03 27.04
C LEU A 77 2.32 0.78 25.63
N SER A 78 3.00 1.22 24.57
CA SER A 78 2.59 0.99 23.20
C SER A 78 2.51 -0.50 22.87
N ALA A 79 3.51 -1.28 23.27
CA ALA A 79 3.52 -2.74 23.09
C ALA A 79 2.34 -3.43 23.79
N SER A 80 2.03 -3.06 25.04
CA SER A 80 0.93 -3.64 25.80
C SER A 80 -0.45 -3.34 25.18
N ILE A 81 -0.65 -2.11 24.68
CA ILE A 81 -1.91 -1.73 24.04
C ILE A 81 -2.02 -2.39 22.66
N SER A 82 -0.92 -2.49 21.90
CA SER A 82 -0.85 -3.18 20.62
C SER A 82 -1.21 -4.67 20.76
N GLU A 83 -0.70 -5.35 21.80
CA GLU A 83 -1.07 -6.73 22.12
C GLU A 83 -2.57 -6.88 22.39
N LYS A 84 -3.14 -5.98 23.21
CA LYS A 84 -4.58 -5.96 23.51
C LYS A 84 -5.41 -5.74 22.24
N TYR A 85 -5.02 -4.80 21.39
CA TYR A 85 -5.71 -4.50 20.13
C TYR A 85 -5.67 -5.69 19.18
N THR A 86 -4.49 -6.25 18.93
CA THR A 86 -4.30 -7.40 18.05
C THR A 86 -5.04 -8.63 18.54
N GLY A 87 -4.93 -8.97 19.84
CA GLY A 87 -5.64 -10.09 20.41
C GLY A 87 -7.16 -9.96 20.33
N THR A 88 -7.69 -8.74 20.51
CA THR A 88 -9.12 -8.46 20.35
C THR A 88 -9.55 -8.59 18.89
N SER A 89 -8.77 -8.06 17.95
CA SER A 89 -9.05 -8.15 16.50
C SER A 89 -9.12 -9.60 16.04
N VAL A 90 -8.15 -10.43 16.41
CA VAL A 90 -8.13 -11.87 16.09
C VAL A 90 -9.34 -12.58 16.68
N LYS A 91 -9.68 -12.30 17.95
CA LYS A 91 -10.88 -12.88 18.59
C LYS A 91 -12.16 -12.52 17.85
N LEU A 92 -12.34 -11.26 17.50
CA LEU A 92 -13.53 -10.79 16.78
C LEU A 92 -13.59 -11.36 15.35
N ALA A 93 -12.46 -11.45 14.65
CA ALA A 93 -12.36 -12.08 13.34
C ALA A 93 -12.80 -13.55 13.40
N THR A 94 -12.27 -14.32 14.35
CA THR A 94 -12.64 -15.73 14.57
C THR A 94 -14.12 -15.89 14.89
N GLN A 95 -14.64 -15.05 15.78
CA GLN A 95 -16.06 -15.07 16.13
C GLN A 95 -16.96 -14.69 14.96
N SER A 96 -16.52 -13.78 14.07
CA SER A 96 -17.31 -13.36 12.91
C SER A 96 -17.57 -14.49 11.92
N ALA A 97 -16.68 -15.48 11.84
CA ALA A 97 -16.78 -16.61 10.92
C ALA A 97 -18.08 -17.43 11.11
N GLN A 98 -18.57 -17.55 12.32
CA GLN A 98 -19.81 -18.29 12.61
C GLN A 98 -21.09 -17.67 12.01
N TYR A 99 -21.02 -16.39 11.58
CA TYR A 99 -22.14 -15.64 11.02
C TYR A 99 -22.06 -15.46 9.50
N ALA A 100 -21.02 -16.00 8.86
CA ALA A 100 -20.71 -15.74 7.44
C ALA A 100 -21.86 -16.13 6.48
N ASP A 101 -22.55 -17.24 6.74
CA ASP A 101 -23.59 -17.80 5.88
C ASP A 101 -25.01 -17.33 6.21
N LEU A 102 -25.17 -16.42 7.19
CA LEU A 102 -26.48 -15.92 7.56
C LEU A 102 -27.06 -14.96 6.52
N PRO A 103 -28.39 -14.91 6.36
CA PRO A 103 -29.08 -14.03 5.43
C PRO A 103 -29.15 -12.57 5.94
N LEU A 104 -27.98 -11.98 6.21
CA LEU A 104 -27.82 -10.60 6.64
C LEU A 104 -27.94 -9.63 5.46
N ASN A 105 -28.19 -8.35 5.73
CA ASN A 105 -28.10 -7.29 4.73
C ASN A 105 -26.66 -7.11 4.23
N ASN A 106 -26.48 -6.38 3.13
CA ASN A 106 -25.17 -6.22 2.50
C ASN A 106 -24.17 -5.48 3.40
N ALA A 107 -24.60 -4.50 4.19
CA ALA A 107 -23.72 -3.77 5.09
C ALA A 107 -23.20 -4.66 6.22
N ASP A 108 -24.08 -5.44 6.88
CA ASP A 108 -23.69 -6.35 7.95
C ASP A 108 -22.75 -7.47 7.42
N LYS A 109 -23.06 -8.03 6.22
CA LYS A 109 -22.15 -8.99 5.57
C LYS A 109 -20.78 -8.39 5.29
N ARG A 110 -20.75 -7.15 4.80
CA ARG A 110 -19.49 -6.44 4.51
C ARG A 110 -18.69 -6.21 5.79
N LYS A 111 -19.33 -5.77 6.87
CA LYS A 111 -18.67 -5.60 8.18
C LYS A 111 -18.05 -6.89 8.70
N LEU A 112 -18.78 -8.01 8.66
CA LEU A 112 -18.26 -9.32 9.05
C LEU A 112 -17.08 -9.76 8.17
N ASN A 113 -17.16 -9.49 6.88
CA ASN A 113 -16.07 -9.82 5.95
C ASN A 113 -14.82 -8.98 6.25
N ILE A 114 -14.97 -7.68 6.49
CA ILE A 114 -13.85 -6.79 6.85
C ILE A 114 -13.21 -7.26 8.15
N LEU A 115 -13.98 -7.51 9.22
CA LEU A 115 -13.47 -8.04 10.48
C LEU A 115 -12.63 -9.30 10.29
N ARG A 116 -13.09 -10.22 9.43
CA ARG A 116 -12.43 -11.50 9.19
C ARG A 116 -11.18 -11.37 8.32
N SER A 117 -11.23 -10.53 7.28
CA SER A 117 -10.14 -10.39 6.31
C SER A 117 -9.06 -9.39 6.71
N SER A 118 -9.30 -8.55 7.72
CA SER A 118 -8.33 -7.52 8.15
C SER A 118 -7.12 -8.08 8.89
N ILE A 119 -7.12 -9.36 9.26
CA ILE A 119 -6.00 -9.99 9.96
C ILE A 119 -4.90 -10.34 8.96
N VAL A 120 -3.77 -9.66 9.07
CA VAL A 120 -2.63 -9.85 8.17
C VAL A 120 -1.89 -11.16 8.47
N LEU A 121 -1.70 -11.50 9.75
CA LEU A 121 -1.02 -12.71 10.20
C LEU A 121 -1.93 -13.47 11.16
N PRO A 122 -2.87 -14.31 10.66
CA PRO A 122 -3.80 -15.04 11.51
C PRO A 122 -3.07 -16.13 12.27
N ALA A 123 -3.28 -16.16 13.58
CA ALA A 123 -2.75 -17.20 14.44
C ALA A 123 -3.69 -18.40 14.51
N PRO A 124 -3.17 -19.65 14.60
CA PRO A 124 -3.96 -20.85 14.86
C PRO A 124 -4.75 -20.74 16.17
N LEU A 125 -5.89 -21.43 16.23
CA LEU A 125 -6.70 -21.52 17.46
C LEU A 125 -6.01 -22.29 18.59
N ASP A 126 -5.03 -23.14 18.27
CA ASP A 126 -4.19 -23.83 19.25
C ASP A 126 -3.31 -22.80 20.00
N PRO A 127 -3.46 -22.66 21.34
CA PRO A 127 -2.72 -21.67 22.11
C PRO A 127 -1.18 -21.83 22.05
N ALA A 128 -0.69 -23.07 21.93
CA ALA A 128 0.75 -23.32 21.84
C ALA A 128 1.31 -22.84 20.49
N LYS A 129 0.59 -23.10 19.40
CA LYS A 129 0.96 -22.65 18.05
C LYS A 129 0.80 -21.13 17.90
N ASN A 130 -0.20 -20.54 18.55
CA ASN A 130 -0.37 -19.09 18.59
C ASN A 130 0.84 -18.41 19.26
N THR A 131 1.27 -18.94 20.42
CA THR A 131 2.49 -18.44 21.10
C THR A 131 3.73 -18.64 20.24
N GLU A 132 3.85 -19.79 19.56
CA GLU A 132 4.96 -20.07 18.64
C GLU A 132 5.02 -19.05 17.50
N LEU A 133 3.87 -18.74 16.85
CA LEU A 133 3.78 -17.75 15.77
C LEU A 133 4.20 -16.36 16.24
N ALA A 134 3.71 -15.93 17.40
CA ALA A 134 4.07 -14.62 17.97
C ALA A 134 5.58 -14.52 18.25
N ASN A 135 6.20 -15.56 18.78
CA ASN A 135 7.63 -15.60 19.03
C ASN A 135 8.45 -15.56 17.74
N ILE A 136 8.05 -16.33 16.71
CA ILE A 136 8.71 -16.34 15.40
C ILE A 136 8.63 -14.95 14.75
N SER A 137 7.45 -14.32 14.75
CA SER A 137 7.27 -12.99 14.19
C SER A 137 8.14 -11.94 14.91
N ALA A 138 8.20 -11.98 16.25
CA ALA A 138 9.09 -11.13 17.03
C ALA A 138 10.58 -11.37 16.72
N GLU A 139 10.98 -12.63 16.53
CA GLU A 139 12.37 -12.98 16.20
C GLU A 139 12.74 -12.50 14.77
N LEU A 140 11.88 -12.70 13.78
CA LEU A 140 12.07 -12.21 12.41
C LEU A 140 12.23 -10.69 12.37
N ASN A 141 11.35 -9.96 13.05
CA ASN A 141 11.44 -8.50 13.19
C ASN A 141 12.74 -8.08 13.91
N GLY A 142 13.12 -8.81 14.96
CA GLY A 142 14.36 -8.58 15.71
C GLY A 142 15.62 -8.80 14.88
N LEU A 143 15.67 -9.87 14.08
CA LEU A 143 16.78 -10.17 13.16
C LEU A 143 16.93 -9.06 12.12
N TYR A 144 15.83 -8.62 11.53
CA TYR A 144 15.85 -7.51 10.57
C TYR A 144 16.28 -6.18 11.22
N GLY A 145 15.67 -5.80 12.33
CA GLY A 145 15.93 -4.51 12.99
C GLY A 145 17.33 -4.38 13.57
N LYS A 146 17.97 -5.48 13.97
CA LYS A 146 19.36 -5.52 14.47
C LYS A 146 20.38 -5.75 13.36
N GLY A 147 19.91 -5.95 12.11
CA GLY A 147 20.76 -6.27 10.97
C GLY A 147 21.84 -5.24 10.72
N LYS A 148 23.06 -5.71 10.53
CA LYS A 148 24.27 -4.93 10.19
C LYS A 148 25.15 -5.73 9.27
N TYR A 149 25.92 -5.04 8.44
CA TYR A 149 27.02 -5.64 7.71
C TYR A 149 28.34 -5.06 8.22
N CYS A 150 29.31 -5.91 8.50
CA CYS A 150 30.66 -5.53 8.95
C CYS A 150 31.68 -5.75 7.83
N PHE A 151 32.31 -4.68 7.40
CA PHE A 151 33.37 -4.69 6.41
C PHE A 151 34.68 -5.26 6.99
N GLU A 152 35.62 -5.67 6.14
CA GLU A 152 36.93 -6.19 6.56
C GLU A 152 37.75 -5.16 7.37
N ASP A 153 37.53 -3.86 7.17
CA ASP A 153 38.16 -2.78 7.94
C ASP A 153 37.60 -2.59 9.36
N GLY A 154 36.59 -3.38 9.73
CA GLY A 154 35.95 -3.40 11.05
C GLY A 154 34.77 -2.43 11.20
N ARG A 155 34.41 -1.64 10.18
CA ARG A 155 33.18 -0.82 10.18
C ARG A 155 31.96 -1.72 10.08
N CYS A 156 31.01 -1.58 10.99
CA CYS A 156 29.72 -2.29 10.95
C CYS A 156 28.61 -1.27 10.71
N LEU A 157 27.95 -1.35 9.56
CA LEU A 157 26.91 -0.40 9.13
C LEU A 157 25.52 -1.00 9.22
N THR A 158 24.57 -0.17 9.61
CA THR A 158 23.14 -0.44 9.65
C THR A 158 22.51 -0.33 8.26
N GLN A 159 21.25 -0.78 8.11
CA GLN A 159 20.52 -0.70 6.84
C GLN A 159 20.43 0.73 6.27
N PRO A 160 20.11 1.79 7.05
CA PRO A 160 20.11 3.17 6.52
C PRO A 160 21.48 3.62 6.02
N GLU A 161 22.56 3.32 6.74
CA GLU A 161 23.92 3.68 6.34
C GLU A 161 24.36 2.96 5.06
N LEU A 162 24.04 1.66 4.94
CA LEU A 162 24.28 0.89 3.72
C LEU A 162 23.43 1.41 2.55
N SER A 163 22.19 1.82 2.80
CA SER A 163 21.32 2.40 1.76
C SER A 163 21.83 3.76 1.27
N ALA A 164 22.44 4.56 2.13
CA ALA A 164 23.10 5.81 1.72
C ALA A 164 24.26 5.54 0.74
N ILE A 165 25.08 4.52 1.02
CA ILE A 165 26.14 4.11 0.08
C ILE A 165 25.53 3.65 -1.26
N MET A 166 24.45 2.83 -1.22
CA MET A 166 23.75 2.40 -2.44
C MET A 166 23.20 3.57 -3.27
N ALA A 167 22.80 4.66 -2.61
CA ALA A 167 22.25 5.84 -3.27
C ALA A 167 23.33 6.77 -3.86
N GLU A 168 24.48 6.88 -3.21
CA GLU A 168 25.49 7.91 -3.51
C GLU A 168 26.71 7.38 -4.26
N SER A 169 27.12 6.13 -3.99
CA SER A 169 28.31 5.56 -4.61
C SER A 169 28.11 5.28 -6.10
N LYS A 170 29.21 5.46 -6.86
CA LYS A 170 29.32 5.10 -8.26
C LYS A 170 30.38 4.02 -8.51
N ASP A 171 30.98 3.48 -7.43
CA ASP A 171 31.92 2.36 -7.51
C ASP A 171 31.14 1.03 -7.53
N PRO A 172 31.14 0.30 -8.65
CA PRO A 172 30.39 -0.95 -8.75
C PRO A 172 30.90 -2.05 -7.82
N ALA A 173 32.17 -2.00 -7.37
CA ALA A 173 32.70 -2.98 -6.43
C ALA A 173 32.17 -2.71 -5.00
N GLU A 174 32.17 -1.45 -4.57
CA GLU A 174 31.57 -1.04 -3.28
C GLU A 174 30.06 -1.31 -3.27
N LEU A 175 29.35 -0.96 -4.35
CA LEU A 175 27.92 -1.24 -4.49
C LEU A 175 27.61 -2.75 -4.39
N LEU A 176 28.47 -3.59 -5.00
CA LEU A 176 28.32 -5.05 -4.93
C LEU A 176 28.54 -5.57 -3.51
N GLU A 177 29.59 -5.12 -2.82
CA GLU A 177 29.90 -5.51 -1.44
C GLU A 177 28.76 -5.16 -0.51
N VAL A 178 28.26 -3.92 -0.55
CA VAL A 178 27.13 -3.45 0.26
C VAL A 178 25.85 -4.23 -0.05
N TRP A 179 25.56 -4.45 -1.33
CA TRP A 179 24.40 -5.22 -1.77
C TRP A 179 24.42 -6.66 -1.24
N GLN A 180 25.57 -7.32 -1.32
CA GLN A 180 25.77 -8.69 -0.84
C GLN A 180 25.72 -8.72 0.68
N GLY A 181 26.44 -7.81 1.34
CA GLY A 181 26.56 -7.76 2.80
C GLY A 181 25.23 -7.63 3.51
N TRP A 182 24.34 -6.76 3.02
CA TRP A 182 23.01 -6.63 3.61
C TRP A 182 22.18 -7.92 3.52
N ARG A 183 22.35 -8.73 2.49
CA ARG A 183 21.58 -9.97 2.30
C ARG A 183 21.97 -11.11 3.24
N GLU A 184 23.15 -11.00 3.85
CA GLU A 184 23.59 -12.01 4.84
C GLU A 184 22.69 -12.07 6.08
N ILE A 185 22.03 -10.95 6.45
CA ILE A 185 21.12 -10.91 7.59
C ILE A 185 19.90 -11.82 7.41
N ALA A 186 19.53 -12.12 6.17
CA ALA A 186 18.31 -12.88 5.88
C ALA A 186 18.48 -14.38 5.99
N LYS A 187 19.71 -14.91 5.91
CA LYS A 187 19.96 -16.35 5.97
C LYS A 187 19.37 -17.04 7.20
N PRO A 188 19.55 -16.52 8.43
CA PRO A 188 18.96 -17.13 9.62
C PRO A 188 17.42 -16.98 9.69
N MET A 189 16.82 -16.09 8.91
CA MET A 189 15.36 -15.87 8.90
C MET A 189 14.62 -16.99 8.15
N ARG A 190 15.27 -17.68 7.21
CA ARG A 190 14.60 -18.64 6.34
C ARG A 190 13.82 -19.73 7.09
N PRO A 191 14.40 -20.51 8.01
CA PRO A 191 13.66 -21.56 8.72
C PRO A 191 12.53 -21.02 9.59
N LEU A 192 12.67 -19.81 10.11
CA LEU A 192 11.61 -19.12 10.86
C LEU A 192 10.45 -18.74 9.94
N PHE A 193 10.76 -18.19 8.77
CA PHE A 193 9.74 -17.82 7.78
C PHE A 193 8.98 -19.04 7.23
N GLU A 194 9.67 -20.16 6.98
CA GLU A 194 9.04 -21.44 6.60
C GLU A 194 8.00 -21.85 7.65
N ARG A 195 8.39 -21.83 8.92
CA ARG A 195 7.48 -22.19 10.02
C ARG A 195 6.34 -21.18 10.22
N GLU A 196 6.61 -19.89 10.04
CA GLU A 196 5.60 -18.84 10.08
C GLU A 196 4.52 -19.03 9.02
N VAL A 197 4.91 -19.37 7.79
CA VAL A 197 3.97 -19.67 6.68
C VAL A 197 3.06 -20.85 7.02
N GLU A 198 3.59 -21.92 7.60
CA GLU A 198 2.79 -23.08 8.03
C GLU A 198 1.73 -22.67 9.06
N LEU A 199 2.14 -21.95 10.11
CA LEU A 199 1.27 -21.53 11.19
C LEU A 199 0.23 -20.51 10.72
N ALA A 200 0.63 -19.53 9.91
CA ALA A 200 -0.28 -18.53 9.36
C ALA A 200 -1.32 -19.15 8.40
N ASN A 201 -0.95 -20.16 7.64
CA ASN A 201 -1.89 -20.91 6.81
C ASN A 201 -2.92 -21.69 7.66
N GLU A 202 -2.49 -22.31 8.77
CA GLU A 202 -3.41 -22.95 9.72
C GLU A 202 -4.38 -21.91 10.31
N GLY A 203 -3.89 -20.74 10.72
CA GLY A 203 -4.74 -19.64 11.21
C GLY A 203 -5.71 -19.12 10.13
N ALA A 204 -5.29 -19.04 8.86
CA ALA A 204 -6.18 -18.66 7.78
C ALA A 204 -7.29 -19.70 7.55
N GLN A 205 -6.97 -21.00 7.70
CA GLN A 205 -7.95 -22.08 7.63
C GLN A 205 -8.96 -22.00 8.77
N ASP A 206 -8.53 -21.67 9.98
CA ASP A 206 -9.41 -21.44 11.13
C ASP A 206 -10.39 -20.27 10.90
N LEU A 207 -10.02 -19.30 10.05
CA LEU A 207 -10.88 -18.20 9.60
C LEU A 207 -11.76 -18.53 8.38
N GLY A 208 -11.64 -19.77 7.84
CA GLY A 208 -12.45 -20.25 6.72
C GLY A 208 -11.87 -19.99 5.33
N TYR A 209 -10.59 -19.65 5.21
CA TYR A 209 -9.87 -19.52 3.95
C TYR A 209 -9.00 -20.76 3.68
N ALA A 210 -8.73 -21.07 2.42
CA ALA A 210 -7.89 -22.21 2.09
C ALA A 210 -6.43 -22.04 2.57
N ASN A 211 -5.93 -20.81 2.54
CA ASN A 211 -4.58 -20.43 2.97
C ASN A 211 -4.46 -18.90 3.11
N LEU A 212 -3.32 -18.42 3.57
CA LEU A 212 -3.06 -16.98 3.75
C LEU A 212 -3.09 -16.20 2.42
N SER A 213 -2.74 -16.82 1.30
CA SER A 213 -2.84 -16.20 -0.03
C SER A 213 -4.29 -15.85 -0.40
N GLU A 214 -5.24 -16.75 -0.12
CA GLU A 214 -6.65 -16.49 -0.35
C GLU A 214 -7.17 -15.35 0.56
N LEU A 215 -6.81 -15.40 1.85
CA LEU A 215 -7.20 -14.37 2.82
C LEU A 215 -6.74 -12.98 2.36
N TRP A 216 -5.47 -12.80 2.02
CA TRP A 216 -4.93 -11.50 1.61
C TRP A 216 -5.60 -10.97 0.34
N ARG A 217 -5.80 -11.81 -0.68
CA ARG A 217 -6.44 -11.41 -1.93
C ARG A 217 -7.94 -11.12 -1.78
N SER A 218 -8.59 -11.73 -0.78
CA SER A 218 -10.02 -11.52 -0.50
C SER A 218 -10.37 -10.12 0.00
N GLN A 219 -9.38 -9.33 0.42
CA GLN A 219 -9.58 -7.95 0.91
C GLN A 219 -9.95 -6.95 -0.21
N TYR A 220 -9.77 -7.32 -1.48
CA TYR A 220 -9.92 -6.42 -2.62
C TYR A 220 -11.28 -6.49 -3.31
N ASP A 221 -12.33 -6.94 -2.63
CA ASP A 221 -13.71 -7.04 -3.17
C ASP A 221 -13.81 -7.85 -4.50
N MET A 222 -12.87 -8.74 -4.74
CA MET A 222 -12.77 -9.59 -5.92
C MET A 222 -12.50 -11.04 -5.50
N LYS A 223 -12.80 -11.99 -6.41
CA LYS A 223 -12.31 -13.36 -6.24
C LYS A 223 -10.77 -13.34 -6.32
N PRO A 224 -10.06 -14.11 -5.49
CA PRO A 224 -8.59 -14.09 -5.41
C PRO A 224 -7.88 -14.19 -6.76
N ASP A 225 -8.30 -15.13 -7.63
CA ASP A 225 -7.67 -15.30 -8.94
C ASP A 225 -8.04 -14.17 -9.93
N ALA A 226 -9.26 -13.64 -9.83
CA ALA A 226 -9.66 -12.48 -10.63
C ALA A 226 -8.83 -11.25 -10.25
N PHE A 227 -8.52 -11.06 -8.97
CA PHE A 227 -7.64 -9.99 -8.50
C PHE A 227 -6.21 -10.15 -9.03
N SER A 228 -5.64 -11.35 -8.97
CA SER A 228 -4.30 -11.60 -9.55
C SER A 228 -4.26 -11.31 -11.06
N ASN A 229 -5.29 -11.71 -11.81
CA ASN A 229 -5.40 -11.41 -13.25
C ASN A 229 -5.55 -9.91 -13.51
N GLU A 230 -6.25 -9.18 -12.65
CA GLU A 230 -6.38 -7.71 -12.74
C GLU A 230 -5.05 -7.01 -12.59
N LEU A 231 -4.22 -7.44 -11.64
CA LEU A 231 -2.87 -6.89 -11.47
C LEU A 231 -1.98 -7.16 -12.68
N ASP A 232 -2.02 -8.36 -13.24
CA ASP A 232 -1.27 -8.70 -14.46
C ASP A 232 -1.79 -7.90 -15.68
N ARG A 233 -3.09 -7.64 -15.77
CA ARG A 233 -3.68 -6.78 -16.79
C ARG A 233 -3.16 -5.33 -16.69
N LEU A 234 -3.18 -4.77 -15.49
CA LEU A 234 -2.66 -3.41 -15.23
C LEU A 234 -1.17 -3.31 -15.56
N TRP A 235 -0.38 -4.29 -15.13
CA TRP A 235 1.03 -4.37 -15.50
C TRP A 235 1.23 -4.42 -17.01
N GLY A 236 0.45 -5.25 -17.70
CA GLY A 236 0.51 -5.37 -19.17
C GLY A 236 0.26 -4.04 -19.90
N GLN A 237 -0.56 -3.15 -19.33
CA GLN A 237 -0.81 -1.82 -19.89
C GLN A 237 0.42 -0.90 -19.80
N VAL A 238 1.15 -0.88 -18.66
CA VAL A 238 2.30 0.03 -18.44
C VAL A 238 3.64 -0.55 -18.89
N LYS A 239 3.70 -1.85 -19.12
CA LYS A 239 4.95 -2.54 -19.49
C LYS A 239 5.68 -1.89 -20.68
N PRO A 240 5.04 -1.43 -21.75
CA PRO A 240 5.76 -0.77 -22.86
C PRO A 240 6.56 0.47 -22.43
N LEU A 241 6.02 1.29 -21.52
CA LEU A 241 6.73 2.44 -20.95
C LEU A 241 7.91 1.99 -20.09
N TYR A 242 7.67 0.99 -19.25
CA TYR A 242 8.74 0.40 -18.45
C TYR A 242 9.86 -0.20 -19.29
N ASP A 243 9.52 -0.93 -20.35
CA ASP A 243 10.52 -1.53 -21.26
C ASP A 243 11.41 -0.46 -21.91
N SER A 244 10.83 0.67 -22.33
CA SER A 244 11.57 1.79 -22.91
C SER A 244 12.47 2.47 -21.87
N LEU A 245 11.98 2.65 -20.64
CA LEU A 245 12.76 3.19 -19.52
C LEU A 245 13.92 2.26 -19.14
N HIS A 246 13.63 0.96 -18.99
CA HIS A 246 14.64 -0.06 -18.68
C HIS A 246 15.74 -0.10 -19.74
N CYS A 247 15.35 -0.08 -21.02
CA CYS A 247 16.28 -0.07 -22.16
C CYS A 247 17.20 1.15 -22.12
N TYR A 248 16.63 2.32 -21.85
CA TYR A 248 17.37 3.58 -21.75
C TYR A 248 18.37 3.53 -20.59
N VAL A 249 17.88 3.24 -19.37
CA VAL A 249 18.73 3.19 -18.17
C VAL A 249 19.85 2.17 -18.31
N ARG A 250 19.57 0.97 -18.84
CA ARG A 250 20.58 -0.05 -19.10
C ARG A 250 21.68 0.45 -20.05
N GLY A 251 21.27 1.16 -21.11
CA GLY A 251 22.21 1.72 -22.07
C GLY A 251 23.15 2.75 -21.44
N GLU A 252 22.61 3.70 -20.66
CA GLU A 252 23.40 4.71 -19.96
C GLU A 252 24.37 4.07 -18.94
N LEU A 253 23.89 3.07 -18.17
CA LEU A 253 24.74 2.32 -17.22
C LEU A 253 25.84 1.52 -17.96
N ASN A 254 25.55 0.95 -19.14
CA ASN A 254 26.56 0.28 -19.95
C ASN A 254 27.64 1.25 -20.44
N GLU A 255 27.24 2.44 -20.89
CA GLU A 255 28.18 3.50 -21.29
C GLU A 255 29.10 3.93 -20.15
N GLN A 256 28.54 4.00 -18.91
CA GLN A 256 29.30 4.39 -17.72
C GLN A 256 30.22 3.28 -17.20
N TYR A 257 29.71 2.05 -17.06
CA TYR A 257 30.41 0.95 -16.35
C TYR A 257 31.04 -0.09 -17.28
N GLY A 258 30.66 -0.10 -18.54
CA GLY A 258 31.14 -1.05 -19.54
C GLY A 258 30.50 -2.42 -19.48
N GLU A 259 30.69 -3.22 -20.51
CA GLU A 259 30.03 -4.51 -20.76
C GLU A 259 30.23 -5.55 -19.64
N SER A 260 31.37 -5.53 -18.94
CA SER A 260 31.68 -6.50 -17.90
C SER A 260 30.89 -6.26 -16.60
N VAL A 261 30.42 -5.04 -16.34
CA VAL A 261 29.72 -4.63 -15.13
C VAL A 261 28.22 -4.44 -15.42
N ALA A 262 27.90 -3.71 -16.47
CA ALA A 262 26.54 -3.40 -16.92
C ALA A 262 26.38 -3.85 -18.39
N PRO A 263 25.97 -5.10 -18.67
CA PRO A 263 25.81 -5.59 -20.03
C PRO A 263 24.83 -4.77 -20.86
N ALA A 264 25.12 -4.54 -22.13
CA ALA A 264 24.28 -3.79 -23.05
C ALA A 264 22.95 -4.48 -23.40
N SER A 265 22.82 -5.77 -23.07
CA SER A 265 21.61 -6.57 -23.31
C SER A 265 21.27 -7.44 -22.10
N GLY A 266 20.01 -7.90 -22.02
CA GLY A 266 19.54 -8.73 -20.92
C GLY A 266 19.19 -7.94 -19.63
N PRO A 267 19.04 -8.62 -18.48
CA PRO A 267 18.66 -8.00 -17.21
C PRO A 267 19.77 -7.10 -16.64
N ILE A 268 19.37 -6.01 -15.98
CA ILE A 268 20.31 -5.11 -15.26
C ILE A 268 20.76 -5.75 -13.95
N PRO A 269 22.06 -5.74 -13.59
CA PRO A 269 22.51 -6.17 -12.26
C PRO A 269 21.95 -5.27 -11.15
N ALA A 270 21.30 -5.87 -10.14
CA ALA A 270 20.49 -5.16 -9.14
C ALA A 270 21.26 -4.10 -8.35
N HIS A 271 22.57 -4.28 -8.11
CA HIS A 271 23.38 -3.36 -7.31
C HIS A 271 23.66 -2.01 -7.99
N LEU A 272 23.40 -1.89 -9.30
CA LEU A 272 23.68 -0.67 -10.08
C LEU A 272 22.52 0.34 -10.12
N LEU A 273 21.38 0.03 -9.51
CA LEU A 273 20.15 0.82 -9.64
C LEU A 273 19.90 1.79 -8.47
N GLY A 274 20.93 2.12 -7.70
CA GLY A 274 20.89 3.21 -6.71
C GLY A 274 20.02 2.94 -5.48
N ASN A 275 19.51 1.71 -5.30
CA ASN A 275 18.65 1.33 -4.19
C ASN A 275 18.94 -0.10 -3.75
N MET A 276 18.95 -0.36 -2.43
CA MET A 276 19.28 -1.67 -1.84
C MET A 276 18.50 -2.81 -2.48
N TRP A 277 17.26 -2.59 -2.86
CA TRP A 277 16.37 -3.59 -3.45
C TRP A 277 16.12 -3.37 -4.95
N ALA A 278 16.71 -2.33 -5.55
CA ALA A 278 16.40 -1.88 -6.91
C ALA A 278 14.88 -1.71 -7.13
N GLN A 279 14.17 -1.23 -6.10
CA GLN A 279 12.71 -1.05 -6.15
C GLN A 279 12.32 0.25 -6.85
N SER A 280 13.11 1.31 -6.71
CA SER A 280 13.04 2.57 -7.44
C SER A 280 14.45 2.96 -7.89
N TRP A 281 14.56 3.78 -8.94
CA TRP A 281 15.83 4.10 -9.58
C TRP A 281 16.14 5.61 -9.53
N GLY A 282 15.44 6.37 -8.68
CA GLY A 282 15.61 7.82 -8.57
C GLY A 282 17.05 8.26 -8.30
N ASN A 283 17.82 7.47 -7.53
CA ASN A 283 19.20 7.80 -7.15
C ASN A 283 20.21 7.67 -8.31
N VAL A 284 19.86 7.02 -9.42
CA VAL A 284 20.72 7.00 -10.62
C VAL A 284 20.38 8.13 -11.61
N TYR A 285 19.47 9.05 -11.23
CA TYR A 285 19.05 10.13 -12.13
C TYR A 285 20.22 10.91 -12.72
N ASP A 286 21.18 11.33 -11.90
CA ASP A 286 22.36 12.10 -12.35
C ASP A 286 23.26 11.33 -13.33
N GLN A 287 23.16 10.00 -13.36
CA GLN A 287 23.92 9.14 -14.26
C GLN A 287 23.22 8.94 -15.61
N VAL A 288 21.89 9.17 -15.65
CA VAL A 288 21.05 8.91 -16.84
C VAL A 288 20.31 10.16 -17.33
N ALA A 289 20.46 11.30 -16.64
CA ALA A 289 19.79 12.54 -17.01
C ALA A 289 20.28 13.06 -18.36
N PRO A 290 19.38 13.56 -19.24
CA PRO A 290 19.81 14.24 -20.46
C PRO A 290 20.59 15.51 -20.15
N GLN A 291 21.50 15.91 -21.05
CA GLN A 291 22.39 17.07 -20.85
C GLN A 291 21.63 18.39 -20.60
N ASP A 292 20.42 18.53 -21.12
CA ASP A 292 19.56 19.72 -20.97
C ASP A 292 18.41 19.51 -19.97
N ALA A 293 18.61 18.66 -18.95
CA ALA A 293 17.59 18.25 -17.98
C ALA A 293 17.18 19.33 -16.98
N ASP A 294 17.80 20.51 -16.98
CA ASP A 294 17.47 21.60 -16.05
C ASP A 294 16.02 22.07 -16.23
N PRO A 295 15.13 21.92 -15.21
CA PRO A 295 13.75 22.35 -15.30
C PRO A 295 13.58 23.88 -15.32
N GLY A 296 14.67 24.64 -15.09
CA GLY A 296 14.66 26.10 -15.05
C GLY A 296 14.17 26.70 -13.72
N TYR A 297 13.92 25.89 -12.71
CA TYR A 297 13.56 26.31 -11.35
C TYR A 297 13.92 25.25 -10.32
N ASN A 298 14.09 25.71 -9.07
CA ASN A 298 14.35 24.86 -7.92
C ASN A 298 13.37 25.23 -6.78
N VAL A 299 12.43 24.34 -6.46
CA VAL A 299 11.40 24.61 -5.44
C VAL A 299 12.02 24.88 -4.07
N THR A 300 13.11 24.19 -3.69
CA THR A 300 13.81 24.45 -2.42
C THR A 300 14.31 25.89 -2.35
N GLU A 301 14.92 26.40 -3.42
CA GLU A 301 15.38 27.79 -3.51
C GLU A 301 14.23 28.80 -3.52
N LEU A 302 13.11 28.45 -4.21
CA LEU A 302 11.91 29.28 -4.23
C LEU A 302 11.28 29.40 -2.84
N LEU A 303 11.18 28.29 -2.09
CA LEU A 303 10.71 28.31 -0.70
C LEU A 303 11.57 29.24 0.18
N ALA A 304 12.88 29.15 0.04
CA ALA A 304 13.82 30.02 0.76
C ALA A 304 13.67 31.50 0.35
N LYS A 305 13.60 31.79 -0.97
CA LYS A 305 13.40 33.15 -1.53
C LYS A 305 12.11 33.79 -1.01
N HIS A 306 11.05 33.02 -0.85
CA HIS A 306 9.73 33.50 -0.40
C HIS A 306 9.52 33.38 1.12
N ASN A 307 10.59 33.09 1.89
CA ASN A 307 10.58 32.97 3.34
C ASN A 307 9.51 32.00 3.86
N TYR A 308 9.47 30.77 3.27
CA TYR A 308 8.66 29.72 3.82
C TYR A 308 9.35 29.12 5.04
N ASP A 309 8.61 29.02 6.14
CA ASP A 309 8.92 28.19 7.29
C ASP A 309 8.04 26.93 7.27
N GLU A 310 8.24 26.06 8.21
CA GLU A 310 7.57 24.77 8.33
C GLU A 310 6.05 24.94 8.42
N VAL A 311 5.57 25.88 9.22
CA VAL A 311 4.14 26.18 9.40
C VAL A 311 3.53 26.77 8.13
N LYS A 312 4.25 27.63 7.42
CA LYS A 312 3.79 28.21 6.16
C LYS A 312 3.70 27.15 5.05
N MET A 313 4.61 26.16 5.04
CA MET A 313 4.52 25.02 4.13
C MET A 313 3.24 24.20 4.39
N VAL A 314 2.93 23.88 5.64
CA VAL A 314 1.70 23.16 6.02
C VAL A 314 0.44 23.98 5.70
N LYS A 315 0.44 25.29 5.97
CA LYS A 315 -0.69 26.18 5.59
C LYS A 315 -0.91 26.25 4.09
N GLN A 316 0.16 26.20 3.31
CA GLN A 316 0.04 26.17 1.86
C GLN A 316 -0.61 24.86 1.39
N ALA A 317 -0.23 23.73 1.98
CA ALA A 317 -0.84 22.44 1.69
C ALA A 317 -2.32 22.39 2.15
N GLU A 318 -2.65 22.93 3.33
CA GLU A 318 -4.07 23.10 3.73
C GLU A 318 -4.83 23.95 2.74
N SER A 319 -4.22 25.06 2.24
CA SER A 319 -4.87 25.93 1.27
C SER A 319 -5.20 25.21 -0.04
N PHE A 320 -4.45 24.18 -0.39
CA PHE A 320 -4.78 23.33 -1.54
C PHE A 320 -6.16 22.70 -1.36
N PHE A 321 -6.40 22.03 -0.23
CA PHE A 321 -7.66 21.34 0.05
C PHE A 321 -8.82 22.32 0.25
N THR A 322 -8.61 23.43 0.96
CA THR A 322 -9.67 24.44 1.15
C THR A 322 -10.04 25.12 -0.17
N SER A 323 -9.11 25.25 -1.11
CA SER A 323 -9.38 25.73 -2.46
C SER A 323 -10.30 24.80 -3.27
N LEU A 324 -10.26 23.49 -2.98
CA LEU A 324 -11.14 22.48 -3.55
C LEU A 324 -12.54 22.47 -2.90
N GLY A 325 -12.73 23.17 -1.78
CA GLY A 325 -14.00 23.26 -1.05
C GLY A 325 -14.07 22.41 0.20
N PHE A 326 -12.97 21.81 0.64
CA PHE A 326 -12.91 21.15 1.95
C PHE A 326 -12.86 22.19 3.08
N ASP A 327 -13.39 21.86 4.24
CA ASP A 327 -13.28 22.69 5.44
C ASP A 327 -11.83 22.75 5.93
N ALA A 328 -11.42 23.89 6.49
CA ALA A 328 -10.10 24.04 7.10
C ALA A 328 -9.88 23.02 8.23
N LEU A 329 -8.63 22.65 8.45
CA LEU A 329 -8.25 21.76 9.54
C LEU A 329 -8.61 22.39 10.89
N PRO A 330 -8.99 21.59 11.90
CA PRO A 330 -9.39 22.10 13.21
C PRO A 330 -8.21 22.74 13.95
N ASP A 331 -8.49 23.66 14.88
CA ASP A 331 -7.45 24.32 15.70
C ASP A 331 -6.55 23.30 16.42
N THR A 332 -7.13 22.17 16.84
CA THR A 332 -6.39 21.06 17.48
C THR A 332 -5.29 20.47 16.60
N PHE A 333 -5.46 20.49 15.27
CA PHE A 333 -4.41 20.07 14.33
C PHE A 333 -3.15 20.94 14.48
N TRP A 334 -3.34 22.25 14.52
CA TRP A 334 -2.24 23.22 14.65
C TRP A 334 -1.58 23.20 16.02
N GLU A 335 -2.34 22.92 17.06
CA GLU A 335 -1.86 22.86 18.45
C GLU A 335 -1.10 21.56 18.77
N ARG A 336 -1.44 20.44 18.09
CA ARG A 336 -1.02 19.09 18.52
C ARG A 336 -0.12 18.37 17.53
N SER A 337 -0.02 18.83 16.29
CA SER A 337 0.89 18.24 15.30
C SER A 337 2.35 18.53 15.64
N LEU A 338 3.25 17.68 15.15
CA LEU A 338 4.69 17.89 15.24
C LEU A 338 5.24 18.28 13.88
N PHE A 339 5.66 19.52 13.71
CA PHE A 339 6.23 20.04 12.45
C PHE A 339 7.75 20.16 12.47
N VAL A 340 8.35 20.23 13.64
CA VAL A 340 9.78 20.46 13.81
C VAL A 340 10.34 19.44 14.80
N GLN A 341 11.53 18.93 14.51
CA GLN A 341 12.23 18.03 15.43
C GLN A 341 12.52 18.74 16.76
N PRO A 342 12.05 18.21 17.91
CA PRO A 342 12.41 18.76 19.21
C PRO A 342 13.90 18.61 19.51
N GLU A 343 14.46 19.59 20.24
CA GLU A 343 15.86 19.53 20.69
C GLU A 343 16.05 18.73 22.00
N ASP A 344 14.96 18.51 22.74
CA ASP A 344 14.96 17.98 24.12
C ASP A 344 14.63 16.49 24.22
N ARG A 345 14.27 15.84 23.10
CA ARG A 345 13.87 14.43 23.08
C ARG A 345 13.99 13.79 21.70
N ASP A 346 14.08 12.48 21.70
CA ASP A 346 14.05 11.68 20.49
C ASP A 346 12.60 11.47 20.01
N VAL A 347 12.39 11.60 18.69
CA VAL A 347 11.13 11.40 17.99
C VAL A 347 11.33 10.59 16.70
N VAL A 348 10.28 9.95 16.23
CA VAL A 348 10.26 9.34 14.89
C VAL A 348 10.02 10.43 13.87
N CYS A 349 11.05 10.85 13.15
CA CYS A 349 10.98 11.94 12.15
C CYS A 349 10.26 11.60 10.85
N HIS A 350 10.04 10.31 10.55
CA HIS A 350 9.31 9.90 9.35
C HIS A 350 7.91 10.53 9.32
N ALA A 351 7.55 11.14 8.17
CA ALA A 351 6.25 11.77 7.97
C ALA A 351 5.12 10.77 8.18
N SER A 352 4.04 11.22 8.81
CA SER A 352 2.84 10.41 9.02
C SER A 352 1.63 11.25 9.41
N ALA A 353 0.47 10.88 8.89
CA ALA A 353 -0.82 11.46 9.20
C ALA A 353 -1.58 10.59 10.21
N TRP A 354 -2.27 11.22 11.14
CA TRP A 354 -2.93 10.57 12.27
C TRP A 354 -4.35 11.04 12.45
N ASP A 355 -5.24 10.12 12.82
CA ASP A 355 -6.57 10.37 13.35
C ASP A 355 -6.65 9.70 14.72
N LEU A 356 -6.65 10.51 15.81
CA LEU A 356 -6.50 10.02 17.18
C LEU A 356 -7.83 9.57 17.82
N ASP A 357 -8.96 10.04 17.29
CA ASP A 357 -10.28 9.80 17.90
C ASP A 357 -11.34 9.31 16.90
N ASN A 358 -10.93 9.05 15.66
CA ASN A 358 -11.80 8.68 14.55
C ASN A 358 -12.86 9.75 14.21
N LEU A 359 -12.57 11.02 14.51
CA LEU A 359 -13.45 12.16 14.30
C LEU A 359 -12.71 13.39 13.74
N ASP A 360 -12.15 14.22 14.62
CA ASP A 360 -11.51 15.49 14.24
C ASP A 360 -10.17 15.77 14.98
N ASP A 361 -9.66 14.85 15.82
CA ASP A 361 -8.32 14.98 16.39
C ASP A 361 -7.27 14.48 15.38
N LEU A 362 -7.21 15.20 14.26
CA LEU A 362 -6.29 14.96 13.17
C LEU A 362 -4.93 15.60 13.48
N ARG A 363 -3.85 14.93 13.08
CA ARG A 363 -2.47 15.43 13.27
C ARG A 363 -1.57 14.95 12.15
N ILE A 364 -0.48 15.69 11.90
CA ILE A 364 0.71 15.15 11.22
C ILE A 364 1.91 15.18 12.15
N LYS A 365 2.81 14.25 11.93
CA LYS A 365 4.12 14.19 12.58
C LYS A 365 5.19 14.13 11.50
N MET A 366 6.07 15.13 11.49
CA MET A 366 7.14 15.25 10.52
C MET A 366 8.23 16.18 11.08
N CYS A 367 9.51 15.86 10.86
CA CYS A 367 10.62 16.79 11.10
C CYS A 367 10.89 17.58 9.81
N ILE A 368 10.03 18.55 9.52
CA ILE A 368 9.99 19.26 8.23
C ILE A 368 11.32 19.96 7.95
N GLN A 369 11.89 19.66 6.79
CA GLN A 369 12.96 20.41 6.18
C GLN A 369 12.38 21.34 5.09
N LYS A 370 12.98 22.50 4.89
CA LYS A 370 12.51 23.47 3.89
C LYS A 370 12.98 23.09 2.49
N THR A 371 12.53 21.93 2.00
CA THR A 371 12.92 21.33 0.73
C THR A 371 11.72 21.11 -0.19
N ALA A 372 11.98 20.93 -1.47
CA ALA A 372 10.97 20.55 -2.46
C ALA A 372 10.31 19.21 -2.11
N GLU A 373 11.09 18.26 -1.59
CA GLU A 373 10.62 16.95 -1.17
C GLU A 373 9.59 17.07 -0.05
N ASP A 374 9.95 17.74 1.05
CA ASP A 374 9.05 17.87 2.18
C ASP A 374 7.81 18.71 1.86
N PHE A 375 7.94 19.70 0.97
CA PHE A 375 6.78 20.44 0.48
C PHE A 375 5.77 19.51 -0.21
N THR A 376 6.26 18.55 -1.00
CA THR A 376 5.43 17.53 -1.64
C THR A 376 4.86 16.53 -0.64
N VAL A 377 5.69 16.04 0.30
CA VAL A 377 5.29 15.09 1.33
C VAL A 377 4.20 15.69 2.24
N ILE A 378 4.28 16.97 2.62
CA ILE A 378 3.22 17.62 3.41
C ILE A 378 1.87 17.59 2.69
N HIS A 379 1.83 17.84 1.37
CA HIS A 379 0.60 17.74 0.59
C HIS A 379 0.05 16.31 0.56
N HIS A 380 0.92 15.31 0.48
CA HIS A 380 0.58 13.89 0.55
C HIS A 380 -0.01 13.53 1.93
N GLU A 381 0.65 13.89 3.03
CA GLU A 381 0.18 13.58 4.38
C GLU A 381 -1.16 14.23 4.70
N LEU A 382 -1.37 15.48 4.26
CA LEU A 382 -2.69 16.10 4.39
C LEU A 382 -3.76 15.39 3.55
N GLY A 383 -3.40 14.74 2.44
CA GLY A 383 -4.29 13.86 1.70
C GLY A 383 -4.89 12.77 2.58
N HIS A 384 -4.06 12.14 3.42
CA HIS A 384 -4.53 11.19 4.42
C HIS A 384 -5.46 11.82 5.45
N ASN A 385 -5.11 12.98 6.02
CA ASN A 385 -5.96 13.65 7.03
C ASN A 385 -7.33 14.05 6.47
N PHE A 386 -7.38 14.60 5.25
CA PHE A 386 -8.65 14.96 4.62
C PHE A 386 -9.49 13.73 4.25
N TYR A 387 -8.87 12.61 3.93
CA TYR A 387 -9.57 11.35 3.73
C TYR A 387 -10.15 10.81 5.06
N GLN A 388 -9.33 10.77 6.11
CA GLN A 388 -9.76 10.37 7.46
C GLN A 388 -10.96 11.19 7.91
N ARG A 389 -10.91 12.51 7.73
CA ARG A 389 -11.99 13.42 8.08
C ARG A 389 -13.25 13.22 7.24
N ALA A 390 -13.12 12.89 5.95
CA ALA A 390 -14.25 12.72 5.06
C ALA A 390 -15.13 11.53 5.46
N TYR A 391 -14.53 10.41 5.87
CA TYR A 391 -15.29 9.23 6.29
C TYR A 391 -15.67 9.19 7.77
N LYS A 392 -15.44 10.24 8.53
CA LYS A 392 -15.69 10.28 9.98
C LYS A 392 -17.12 9.94 10.42
N GLU A 393 -18.11 10.19 9.56
CA GLU A 393 -19.52 9.88 9.82
C GLU A 393 -19.89 8.40 9.52
N GLN A 394 -18.96 7.62 8.94
CA GLN A 394 -19.18 6.20 8.70
C GLN A 394 -19.20 5.41 10.01
N PRO A 395 -19.91 4.27 10.07
CA PRO A 395 -19.71 3.27 11.13
C PRO A 395 -18.24 2.90 11.25
N PHE A 396 -17.76 2.61 12.46
CA PHE A 396 -16.32 2.43 12.73
C PHE A 396 -15.62 1.45 11.79
N ILE A 397 -16.19 0.27 11.52
CA ILE A 397 -15.59 -0.74 10.61
C ILE A 397 -15.40 -0.20 9.18
N PHE A 398 -16.15 0.82 8.79
CA PHE A 398 -16.04 1.45 7.47
C PHE A 398 -15.15 2.71 7.45
N LYS A 399 -14.57 3.13 8.59
CA LYS A 399 -13.64 4.26 8.68
C LYS A 399 -12.25 3.87 8.20
N ASN A 400 -12.16 3.59 6.90
CA ASN A 400 -10.92 3.32 6.18
C ASN A 400 -11.14 3.62 4.70
N SER A 401 -10.11 3.59 3.88
CA SER A 401 -10.24 3.73 2.42
C SER A 401 -10.92 2.51 1.77
N ALA A 402 -11.40 2.66 0.55
CA ALA A 402 -12.10 1.60 -0.18
C ALA A 402 -11.28 0.30 -0.32
N ASN A 403 -9.98 0.42 -0.49
CA ASN A 403 -8.95 -0.58 -0.22
C ASN A 403 -7.65 0.13 0.18
N ASP A 404 -6.64 -0.61 0.62
CA ASP A 404 -5.39 -0.05 1.15
C ASP A 404 -4.55 0.75 0.13
N GLY A 405 -4.77 0.56 -1.18
CA GLY A 405 -4.14 1.35 -2.24
C GLY A 405 -4.76 2.75 -2.42
N PHE A 406 -6.02 2.96 -2.02
CA PHE A 406 -6.69 4.26 -2.19
C PHE A 406 -6.14 5.35 -1.28
N HIS A 407 -5.79 5.02 -0.04
CA HIS A 407 -5.26 6.01 0.90
C HIS A 407 -3.96 6.61 0.40
N GLU A 408 -3.02 5.77 -0.01
CA GLU A 408 -1.75 6.17 -0.61
C GLU A 408 -1.97 6.93 -1.95
N ALA A 409 -2.88 6.41 -2.78
CA ALA A 409 -3.17 7.03 -4.08
C ALA A 409 -3.72 8.46 -3.95
N ILE A 410 -4.50 8.77 -2.91
CA ILE A 410 -5.02 10.14 -2.70
C ILE A 410 -3.92 11.12 -2.32
N GLY A 411 -3.07 10.79 -1.37
CA GLY A 411 -1.90 11.61 -1.04
C GLY A 411 -1.04 11.90 -2.26
N ASP A 412 -0.73 10.86 -3.02
CA ASP A 412 0.04 10.97 -4.27
C ASP A 412 -0.70 11.74 -5.38
N THR A 413 -2.03 11.63 -5.50
CA THR A 413 -2.84 12.41 -6.46
C THR A 413 -2.70 13.92 -6.23
N ILE A 414 -2.71 14.34 -4.97
CA ILE A 414 -2.49 15.75 -4.61
C ILE A 414 -1.04 16.15 -4.91
N ALA A 415 -0.08 15.29 -4.59
CA ALA A 415 1.34 15.52 -4.91
C ALA A 415 1.57 15.70 -6.43
N LEU A 416 0.88 14.94 -7.30
CA LEU A 416 0.93 15.12 -8.76
C LEU A 416 0.41 16.50 -9.22
N SER A 417 -0.43 17.17 -8.44
CA SER A 417 -0.92 18.51 -8.72
C SER A 417 0.06 19.64 -8.36
N ILE A 418 1.22 19.33 -7.75
CA ILE A 418 2.30 20.28 -7.46
C ILE A 418 3.11 20.54 -8.75
N THR A 419 2.48 21.16 -9.70
CA THR A 419 3.03 21.45 -11.03
C THR A 419 3.56 22.88 -11.13
N PRO A 420 4.31 23.24 -12.17
CA PRO A 420 4.69 24.64 -12.40
C PRO A 420 3.49 25.62 -12.45
N ASN A 421 2.35 25.16 -12.94
CA ASN A 421 1.11 25.96 -12.93
C ASN A 421 0.63 26.24 -11.49
N TYR A 422 0.64 25.25 -10.62
CA TYR A 422 0.31 25.44 -9.21
C TYR A 422 1.31 26.38 -8.53
N LEU A 423 2.61 26.17 -8.72
CA LEU A 423 3.66 27.02 -8.13
C LEU A 423 3.51 28.48 -8.55
N LYS A 424 3.10 28.74 -9.81
CA LYS A 424 2.78 30.09 -10.28
C LYS A 424 1.52 30.64 -9.62
N GLN A 425 0.45 29.86 -9.51
CA GLN A 425 -0.81 30.30 -8.89
C GLN A 425 -0.63 30.72 -7.44
N ILE A 426 0.25 30.04 -6.70
CA ILE A 426 0.54 30.39 -5.29
C ILE A 426 1.66 31.44 -5.13
N GLY A 427 2.19 31.96 -6.24
CA GLY A 427 3.21 33.01 -6.25
C GLY A 427 4.61 32.57 -5.87
N LEU A 428 4.91 31.27 -5.90
CA LEU A 428 6.26 30.75 -5.73
C LEU A 428 7.09 30.85 -7.02
N LEU A 429 6.45 30.72 -8.18
CA LEU A 429 7.08 30.79 -9.50
C LEU A 429 6.52 31.98 -10.28
N ASP A 430 7.39 32.80 -10.85
CA ASP A 430 6.98 33.98 -11.63
C ASP A 430 6.40 33.58 -13.00
N GLU A 431 7.07 32.63 -13.70
CA GLU A 431 6.69 32.17 -15.03
C GLU A 431 6.77 30.64 -15.13
N VAL A 432 5.80 30.05 -15.84
CA VAL A 432 5.78 28.61 -16.10
C VAL A 432 6.84 28.29 -17.18
N PRO A 433 7.79 27.37 -16.93
CA PRO A 433 8.80 26.98 -17.90
C PRO A 433 8.21 26.41 -19.20
N ASP A 434 8.95 26.54 -20.30
CA ASP A 434 8.59 25.94 -21.58
C ASP A 434 8.51 24.40 -21.47
N ALA A 435 7.62 23.80 -22.29
CA ALA A 435 7.39 22.36 -22.29
C ALA A 435 8.63 21.51 -22.67
N SER A 436 9.61 22.09 -23.36
CA SER A 436 10.88 21.43 -23.66
C SER A 436 11.68 21.04 -22.40
N LYS A 437 11.37 21.67 -21.26
CA LYS A 437 12.01 21.40 -19.97
C LYS A 437 11.40 20.22 -19.19
N ASP A 438 10.28 19.66 -19.66
CA ASP A 438 9.54 18.63 -18.91
C ASP A 438 10.25 17.28 -18.88
N ILE A 439 11.07 16.95 -19.87
CA ILE A 439 11.68 15.62 -20.00
C ILE A 439 12.51 15.24 -18.78
N GLY A 440 13.32 16.15 -18.25
CA GLY A 440 14.12 15.90 -17.05
C GLY A 440 13.26 15.59 -15.82
N LEU A 441 12.19 16.36 -15.61
CA LEU A 441 11.25 16.13 -14.51
C LEU A 441 10.51 14.81 -14.66
N LEU A 442 9.99 14.53 -15.86
CA LEU A 442 9.28 13.28 -16.15
C LEU A 442 10.19 12.06 -16.03
N LEU A 443 11.46 12.15 -16.46
CA LEU A 443 12.43 11.07 -16.28
C LEU A 443 12.69 10.82 -14.79
N LYS A 444 12.89 11.87 -13.99
CA LYS A 444 13.08 11.74 -12.54
C LYS A 444 11.88 11.06 -11.88
N GLN A 445 10.66 11.47 -12.22
CA GLN A 445 9.44 10.84 -11.73
C GLN A 445 9.29 9.39 -12.24
N ALA A 446 9.63 9.09 -13.49
CA ALA A 446 9.54 7.73 -14.01
C ALA A 446 10.54 6.78 -13.34
N LEU A 447 11.76 7.23 -13.03
CA LEU A 447 12.75 6.46 -12.26
C LEU A 447 12.27 6.13 -10.85
N ASP A 448 11.37 6.92 -10.29
CA ASP A 448 10.73 6.63 -9.01
C ASP A 448 9.44 5.81 -9.22
N LYS A 449 8.45 6.36 -9.90
CA LYS A 449 7.09 5.82 -9.97
C LYS A 449 6.92 4.65 -10.95
N VAL A 450 7.50 4.74 -12.16
CA VAL A 450 7.37 3.68 -13.20
C VAL A 450 8.31 2.51 -12.90
N ALA A 451 9.54 2.79 -12.50
CA ALA A 451 10.52 1.76 -12.13
C ALA A 451 10.06 0.90 -10.94
N PHE A 452 9.26 1.48 -10.03
CA PHE A 452 8.71 0.79 -8.87
C PHE A 452 7.64 -0.25 -9.21
N LEU A 453 6.85 -0.03 -10.26
CA LEU A 453 5.66 -0.84 -10.56
C LEU A 453 5.91 -2.36 -10.57
N PRO A 454 6.89 -2.89 -11.32
CA PRO A 454 7.11 -4.34 -11.33
C PRO A 454 7.61 -4.89 -9.99
N PHE A 455 8.32 -4.11 -9.19
CA PHE A 455 8.73 -4.49 -7.84
C PHE A 455 7.53 -4.51 -6.89
N GLY A 456 6.68 -3.49 -6.95
CA GLY A 456 5.43 -3.42 -6.17
C GLY A 456 4.51 -4.62 -6.45
N LEU A 457 4.47 -5.06 -7.71
CA LEU A 457 3.69 -6.22 -8.14
C LEU A 457 4.28 -7.55 -7.66
N MET A 458 5.60 -7.78 -7.86
CA MET A 458 6.18 -9.12 -7.75
C MET A 458 6.31 -9.64 -6.32
N ILE A 459 6.44 -8.76 -5.31
CA ILE A 459 6.62 -9.20 -3.91
C ILE A 459 5.44 -10.05 -3.45
N ASP A 460 4.21 -9.58 -3.65
CA ASP A 460 3.03 -10.33 -3.24
C ASP A 460 2.71 -11.49 -4.19
N GLN A 461 3.04 -11.38 -5.46
CA GLN A 461 3.00 -12.52 -6.37
C GLN A 461 3.88 -13.66 -5.88
N TRP A 462 5.09 -13.36 -5.35
CA TRP A 462 5.95 -14.35 -4.71
C TRP A 462 5.32 -14.90 -3.42
N ARG A 463 4.87 -14.02 -2.50
CA ARG A 463 4.29 -14.45 -1.22
C ARG A 463 3.04 -15.29 -1.39
N TRP A 464 2.12 -14.89 -2.30
CA TRP A 464 0.90 -15.67 -2.55
C TRP A 464 1.19 -17.07 -3.07
N LYS A 465 2.21 -17.23 -3.90
CA LYS A 465 2.66 -18.56 -4.37
C LYS A 465 3.33 -19.38 -3.27
N VAL A 466 4.06 -18.73 -2.37
CA VAL A 466 4.61 -19.38 -1.16
C VAL A 466 3.48 -19.81 -0.23
N PHE A 467 2.54 -18.94 0.08
CA PHE A 467 1.43 -19.23 0.98
C PHE A 467 0.48 -20.31 0.42
N SER A 468 0.30 -20.39 -0.88
CA SER A 468 -0.49 -21.44 -1.53
C SER A 468 0.27 -22.77 -1.68
N GLY A 469 1.58 -22.80 -1.44
CA GLY A 469 2.44 -23.96 -1.64
C GLY A 469 2.84 -24.22 -3.10
N GLU A 470 2.54 -23.28 -4.02
CA GLU A 470 3.04 -23.35 -5.41
C GLU A 470 4.56 -23.19 -5.47
N ILE A 471 5.14 -22.34 -4.62
CA ILE A 471 6.58 -22.22 -4.38
C ILE A 471 6.89 -22.89 -3.06
N THR A 472 7.66 -23.99 -3.12
CA THR A 472 8.07 -24.73 -1.92
C THR A 472 9.32 -24.10 -1.27
N PRO A 473 9.63 -24.43 0.00
CA PRO A 473 10.82 -23.92 0.66
C PRO A 473 12.11 -24.10 -0.15
N GLU A 474 12.27 -25.20 -0.86
CA GLU A 474 13.45 -25.50 -1.68
C GLU A 474 13.58 -24.61 -2.94
N GLN A 475 12.60 -23.73 -3.17
CA GLN A 475 12.52 -22.86 -4.35
C GLN A 475 12.42 -21.36 -3.99
N TYR A 476 12.43 -21.01 -2.72
CA TYR A 476 12.14 -19.62 -2.27
C TYR A 476 13.04 -18.58 -2.93
N ASN A 477 14.34 -18.83 -2.92
CA ASN A 477 15.30 -17.86 -3.45
C ASN A 477 15.35 -17.84 -4.98
N GLN A 478 15.30 -19.03 -5.62
CA GLN A 478 15.27 -19.12 -7.09
C GLN A 478 14.01 -18.47 -7.66
N ALA A 479 12.83 -18.80 -7.12
CA ALA A 479 11.56 -18.22 -7.57
C ALA A 479 11.49 -16.71 -7.35
N TRP A 480 12.13 -16.18 -6.31
CA TRP A 480 12.28 -14.74 -6.11
C TRP A 480 13.03 -14.10 -7.27
N TRP A 481 14.18 -14.65 -7.67
CA TRP A 481 14.97 -14.11 -8.77
C TRP A 481 14.33 -14.33 -10.14
N ASP A 482 13.62 -15.44 -10.34
CA ASP A 482 12.84 -15.67 -11.57
C ASP A 482 11.74 -14.59 -11.74
N LEU A 483 11.05 -14.20 -10.67
CA LEU A 483 10.07 -13.14 -10.70
C LEU A 483 10.72 -11.75 -10.88
N ARG A 484 11.89 -11.52 -10.27
CA ARG A 484 12.69 -10.31 -10.48
C ARG A 484 13.07 -10.15 -11.96
N GLU A 485 13.56 -11.20 -12.57
CA GLU A 485 13.89 -11.18 -14.01
C GLU A 485 12.63 -11.02 -14.84
N LYS A 486 11.59 -11.80 -14.59
CA LYS A 486 10.32 -11.76 -15.34
C LYS A 486 9.69 -10.37 -15.37
N TYR A 487 9.54 -9.74 -14.22
CA TYR A 487 8.80 -8.47 -14.10
C TYR A 487 9.69 -7.24 -14.24
N GLN A 488 10.88 -7.26 -13.64
CA GLN A 488 11.73 -6.08 -13.60
C GLN A 488 12.87 -6.09 -14.64
N GLY A 489 13.21 -7.24 -15.26
CA GLY A 489 14.45 -7.35 -16.03
C GLY A 489 15.69 -7.06 -15.19
N VAL A 490 15.68 -7.48 -13.92
CA VAL A 490 16.75 -7.28 -12.95
C VAL A 490 17.27 -8.63 -12.50
N LYS A 491 18.59 -8.80 -12.48
CA LYS A 491 19.26 -10.03 -12.03
C LYS A 491 20.11 -9.81 -10.78
N ALA A 492 20.36 -10.88 -10.04
CA ALA A 492 21.40 -10.89 -9.03
C ALA A 492 22.76 -10.61 -9.67
N PRO A 493 23.60 -9.75 -9.07
CA PRO A 493 24.94 -9.46 -9.62
C PRO A 493 25.93 -10.62 -9.49
N ILE A 494 25.66 -11.56 -8.58
CA ILE A 494 26.43 -12.76 -8.32
C ILE A 494 25.50 -13.98 -8.22
N ALA A 495 26.04 -15.17 -8.38
CA ALA A 495 25.26 -16.41 -8.20
C ALA A 495 24.63 -16.50 -6.81
N ARG A 496 23.35 -16.82 -6.75
CA ARG A 496 22.59 -17.06 -5.53
C ARG A 496 22.10 -18.50 -5.49
N THR A 497 21.92 -19.02 -4.31
CA THR A 497 21.48 -20.40 -4.06
C THR A 497 20.34 -20.45 -3.05
N GLU A 498 19.79 -21.62 -2.78
CA GLU A 498 18.78 -21.79 -1.74
C GLU A 498 19.37 -21.76 -0.30
N ASN A 499 20.68 -21.62 -0.14
CA ASN A 499 21.29 -21.27 1.16
C ASN A 499 21.13 -19.77 1.50
N ASP A 500 20.76 -18.99 0.51
CA ASP A 500 20.43 -17.57 0.64
C ASP A 500 18.92 -17.41 0.86
N PHE A 501 18.51 -16.28 1.40
CA PHE A 501 17.09 -15.92 1.54
C PHE A 501 16.89 -14.45 1.23
N ASP A 502 17.14 -14.06 -0.03
CA ASP A 502 17.10 -12.67 -0.48
C ASP A 502 15.74 -11.97 -0.26
N PRO A 503 14.58 -12.67 -0.34
CA PRO A 503 13.30 -12.08 0.06
C PRO A 503 13.30 -11.51 1.49
N GLY A 504 13.94 -12.20 2.43
CA GLY A 504 14.04 -11.80 3.84
C GLY A 504 14.84 -10.52 4.08
N ALA A 505 15.68 -10.11 3.12
CA ALA A 505 16.40 -8.84 3.18
C ALA A 505 15.51 -7.61 2.91
N LYS A 506 14.24 -7.79 2.54
CA LYS A 506 13.22 -6.73 2.41
C LYS A 506 12.26 -6.82 3.58
N TYR A 507 12.23 -5.79 4.43
CA TYR A 507 11.44 -5.74 5.67
C TYR A 507 10.02 -6.29 5.55
N HIS A 508 9.33 -5.96 4.48
CA HIS A 508 7.93 -6.34 4.24
C HIS A 508 7.70 -7.85 4.17
N VAL A 509 8.76 -8.64 3.93
CA VAL A 509 8.68 -10.12 3.94
C VAL A 509 8.72 -10.64 5.38
N PRO A 510 9.78 -10.44 6.17
CA PRO A 510 9.80 -10.90 7.56
C PRO A 510 8.84 -10.13 8.49
N GLY A 511 8.44 -8.93 8.13
CA GLY A 511 7.47 -8.12 8.87
C GLY A 511 6.01 -8.34 8.45
N ASN A 512 5.75 -9.24 7.51
CA ASN A 512 4.39 -9.57 7.00
C ASN A 512 3.55 -8.37 6.56
N VAL A 513 4.17 -7.34 5.97
CA VAL A 513 3.45 -6.17 5.49
C VAL A 513 2.98 -6.40 4.04
N PRO A 514 1.66 -6.42 3.75
CA PRO A 514 1.16 -6.54 2.37
C PRO A 514 1.72 -5.43 1.48
N TYR A 515 2.08 -5.76 0.23
CA TYR A 515 2.83 -4.87 -0.65
C TYR A 515 2.06 -4.42 -1.88
N THR A 516 1.05 -5.16 -2.29
CA THR A 516 0.22 -4.87 -3.48
C THR A 516 -0.43 -3.48 -3.41
N ARG A 517 -0.70 -2.97 -2.20
CA ARG A 517 -1.22 -1.60 -1.98
C ARG A 517 -0.39 -0.52 -2.70
N TYR A 518 0.93 -0.66 -2.67
CA TYR A 518 1.84 0.30 -3.32
C TYR A 518 1.77 0.22 -4.84
N PHE A 519 1.64 -0.99 -5.41
CA PHE A 519 1.40 -1.15 -6.85
C PHE A 519 0.08 -0.49 -7.27
N LEU A 520 -0.99 -0.75 -6.53
CA LEU A 520 -2.30 -0.15 -6.79
C LEU A 520 -2.27 1.37 -6.66
N ALA A 521 -1.63 1.88 -5.61
CA ALA A 521 -1.49 3.33 -5.39
C ALA A 521 -0.77 4.00 -6.56
N HIS A 522 0.33 3.40 -7.06
CA HIS A 522 1.08 3.91 -8.21
C HIS A 522 0.30 3.90 -9.53
N ILE A 523 -0.75 3.10 -9.65
CA ILE A 523 -1.66 3.13 -10.80
C ILE A 523 -2.79 4.14 -10.55
N LEU A 524 -3.46 4.05 -9.39
CA LEU A 524 -4.65 4.82 -9.07
C LEU A 524 -4.39 6.32 -8.99
N GLN A 525 -3.23 6.75 -8.47
CA GLN A 525 -2.88 8.17 -8.39
C GLN A 525 -2.97 8.87 -9.75
N PHE A 526 -2.51 8.23 -10.81
CA PHE A 526 -2.57 8.79 -12.16
C PHE A 526 -4.00 8.75 -12.72
N GLN A 527 -4.76 7.70 -12.43
CA GLN A 527 -6.16 7.60 -12.86
C GLN A 527 -7.02 8.66 -12.17
N PHE A 528 -6.88 8.85 -10.87
CA PHE A 528 -7.55 9.92 -10.12
C PHE A 528 -7.13 11.29 -10.62
N HIS A 529 -5.83 11.54 -10.73
CA HIS A 529 -5.31 12.83 -11.18
C HIS A 529 -5.84 13.20 -12.58
N LYS A 530 -5.76 12.29 -13.54
CA LYS A 530 -6.30 12.51 -14.89
C LYS A 530 -7.78 12.84 -14.87
N SER A 531 -8.59 12.02 -14.17
CA SER A 531 -10.04 12.25 -14.09
C SER A 531 -10.39 13.56 -13.42
N LEU A 532 -9.70 13.93 -12.35
CA LEU A 532 -9.91 15.21 -11.67
C LEU A 532 -9.49 16.40 -12.54
N CYS A 533 -8.44 16.27 -13.34
CA CYS A 533 -8.03 17.27 -14.32
C CYS A 533 -9.07 17.44 -15.44
N GLU A 534 -9.63 16.36 -15.95
CA GLU A 534 -10.73 16.38 -16.94
C GLU A 534 -11.97 17.09 -16.36
N ILE A 535 -12.35 16.78 -15.10
CA ILE A 535 -13.44 17.47 -14.38
C ILE A 535 -13.13 18.96 -14.20
N ALA A 536 -11.86 19.31 -13.93
CA ALA A 536 -11.42 20.69 -13.82
C ALA A 536 -11.43 21.44 -15.16
N GLY A 537 -11.70 20.77 -16.28
CA GLY A 537 -11.73 21.35 -17.63
C GLY A 537 -10.33 21.60 -18.20
N ASP A 538 -9.28 21.00 -17.64
CA ASP A 538 -7.93 21.10 -18.19
C ASP A 538 -7.84 20.26 -19.48
N THR A 539 -7.35 20.89 -20.55
CA THR A 539 -7.16 20.28 -21.87
C THR A 539 -5.69 20.19 -22.26
N GLY A 540 -4.80 20.58 -21.37
CA GLY A 540 -3.35 20.52 -21.53
C GLY A 540 -2.76 19.13 -21.27
N PRO A 541 -1.44 19.01 -21.28
CA PRO A 541 -0.77 17.78 -20.88
C PRO A 541 -1.03 17.44 -19.42
N VAL A 542 -1.43 16.21 -19.14
CA VAL A 542 -1.84 15.76 -17.79
C VAL A 542 -0.78 16.03 -16.72
N HIS A 543 0.50 15.87 -17.03
CA HIS A 543 1.61 16.13 -16.11
C HIS A 543 1.82 17.62 -15.75
N ARG A 544 1.15 18.53 -16.44
CA ARG A 544 1.16 19.98 -16.15
C ARG A 544 -0.11 20.47 -15.47
N CYS A 545 -1.13 19.61 -15.39
CA CYS A 545 -2.40 19.95 -14.76
C CYS A 545 -2.25 20.09 -13.24
N SER A 546 -2.99 21.03 -12.67
CA SER A 546 -3.26 21.12 -11.24
C SER A 546 -4.74 21.34 -11.01
N ILE A 547 -5.30 20.62 -10.06
CA ILE A 547 -6.71 20.77 -9.67
C ILE A 547 -6.91 21.88 -8.61
N TYR A 548 -5.84 22.59 -8.21
CA TYR A 548 -5.92 23.67 -7.23
C TYR A 548 -6.98 24.72 -7.60
N GLY A 549 -7.85 25.06 -6.66
CA GLY A 549 -8.93 26.03 -6.85
C GLY A 549 -10.18 25.48 -7.53
N ASN A 550 -10.19 24.22 -7.99
CA ASN A 550 -11.35 23.66 -8.69
C ASN A 550 -12.30 22.93 -7.72
N LYS A 551 -13.42 23.60 -7.40
CA LYS A 551 -14.42 23.08 -6.46
C LYS A 551 -15.23 21.90 -7.01
N GLU A 552 -15.36 21.78 -8.32
CA GLU A 552 -16.08 20.64 -8.92
C GLU A 552 -15.26 19.36 -8.80
N ALA A 553 -13.95 19.43 -9.09
CA ALA A 553 -13.02 18.33 -8.84
C ALA A 553 -12.99 17.96 -7.36
N GLY A 554 -12.93 18.96 -6.45
CA GLY A 554 -12.99 18.73 -5.02
C GLY A 554 -14.27 18.05 -4.54
N ALA A 555 -15.44 18.44 -5.04
CA ALA A 555 -16.73 17.83 -4.71
C ALA A 555 -16.78 16.35 -5.16
N LYS A 556 -16.27 16.05 -6.35
CA LYS A 556 -16.19 14.66 -6.85
C LYS A 556 -15.24 13.82 -6.02
N LEU A 557 -14.07 14.36 -5.68
CA LEU A 557 -13.13 13.72 -4.79
C LEU A 557 -13.79 13.42 -3.43
N ASN A 558 -14.41 14.43 -2.80
CA ASN A 558 -15.04 14.27 -1.49
C ASN A 558 -16.15 13.20 -1.48
N THR A 559 -16.94 13.11 -2.57
CA THR A 559 -17.95 12.05 -2.70
C THR A 559 -17.36 10.64 -2.58
N MET A 560 -16.18 10.40 -3.13
CA MET A 560 -15.47 9.13 -2.98
C MET A 560 -14.92 8.96 -1.55
N LEU A 561 -14.30 10.01 -1.00
CA LEU A 561 -13.67 9.96 0.32
C LEU A 561 -14.69 9.64 1.43
N GLU A 562 -15.89 10.25 1.35
CA GLU A 562 -16.99 10.02 2.32
C GLU A 562 -17.51 8.59 2.33
N MET A 563 -17.32 7.82 1.26
CA MET A 563 -17.74 6.42 1.22
C MET A 563 -16.94 5.55 2.20
N GLY A 564 -15.69 5.93 2.49
CA GLY A 564 -14.81 5.08 3.27
C GLY A 564 -14.75 3.67 2.69
N GLN A 565 -14.82 2.66 3.55
CA GLN A 565 -14.87 1.24 3.15
C GLN A 565 -16.30 0.67 3.09
N SER A 566 -17.33 1.55 3.15
CA SER A 566 -18.74 1.10 3.17
C SER A 566 -19.21 0.47 1.86
N LYS A 567 -18.51 0.75 0.75
CA LYS A 567 -18.77 0.24 -0.60
C LYS A 567 -17.58 -0.53 -1.14
N PRO A 568 -17.81 -1.49 -2.07
CA PRO A 568 -16.71 -2.07 -2.83
C PRO A 568 -15.93 -1.00 -3.59
N TRP A 569 -14.61 -1.19 -3.71
CA TRP A 569 -13.73 -0.21 -4.37
C TRP A 569 -14.16 0.20 -5.80
N PRO A 570 -14.81 -0.67 -6.64
CA PRO A 570 -15.27 -0.22 -7.96
C PRO A 570 -16.31 0.90 -7.89
N GLU A 571 -17.18 0.91 -6.85
CA GLU A 571 -18.15 1.99 -6.65
C GLU A 571 -17.47 3.30 -6.22
N ALA A 572 -16.46 3.20 -5.37
CA ALA A 572 -15.64 4.36 -4.97
C ALA A 572 -14.86 4.93 -6.16
N LEU A 573 -14.25 4.07 -6.96
CA LEU A 573 -13.53 4.47 -8.19
C LEU A 573 -14.47 5.19 -9.17
N GLU A 574 -15.67 4.63 -9.42
CA GLU A 574 -16.67 5.21 -10.31
C GLU A 574 -17.08 6.63 -9.90
N ALA A 575 -17.14 6.92 -8.60
CA ALA A 575 -17.54 8.24 -8.09
C ALA A 575 -16.63 9.37 -8.58
N VAL A 576 -15.33 9.10 -8.78
CA VAL A 576 -14.34 10.07 -9.28
C VAL A 576 -14.12 9.92 -10.78
N THR A 577 -13.97 8.69 -11.27
CA THR A 577 -13.47 8.43 -12.62
C THR A 577 -14.55 8.14 -13.64
N GLY A 578 -15.79 7.89 -13.18
CA GLY A 578 -16.90 7.46 -14.05
C GLY A 578 -16.77 6.02 -14.55
N THR A 579 -15.78 5.25 -14.11
CA THR A 579 -15.58 3.83 -14.45
C THR A 579 -15.36 2.99 -13.20
N LYS A 580 -15.76 1.72 -13.26
CA LYS A 580 -15.55 0.73 -12.19
C LYS A 580 -14.27 -0.08 -12.37
N GLU A 581 -13.51 0.20 -13.43
CA GLU A 581 -12.30 -0.53 -13.77
C GLU A 581 -11.06 0.32 -13.52
N MET A 582 -10.05 -0.25 -12.87
CA MET A 582 -8.73 0.36 -12.81
C MET A 582 -8.14 0.42 -14.22
N ASP A 583 -7.52 1.53 -14.57
CA ASP A 583 -6.91 1.72 -15.89
C ASP A 583 -5.54 2.39 -15.78
N ALA A 584 -4.51 1.62 -16.07
CA ALA A 584 -3.13 2.09 -16.06
C ALA A 584 -2.75 2.93 -17.29
N LYS A 585 -3.66 3.12 -18.27
CA LYS A 585 -3.43 4.04 -19.39
C LYS A 585 -3.22 5.48 -18.93
N ALA A 586 -3.78 5.87 -17.79
CA ALA A 586 -3.54 7.19 -17.21
C ALA A 586 -2.03 7.43 -16.92
N VAL A 587 -1.28 6.40 -16.55
CA VAL A 587 0.19 6.45 -16.41
C VAL A 587 0.82 6.76 -17.77
N LEU A 588 0.39 6.09 -18.85
CA LEU A 588 0.92 6.32 -20.19
C LEU A 588 0.63 7.73 -20.70
N ASP A 589 -0.57 8.24 -20.43
CA ASP A 589 -0.97 9.60 -20.82
C ASP A 589 -0.12 10.66 -20.08
N TYR A 590 0.15 10.43 -18.80
CA TYR A 590 1.00 11.33 -18.02
C TYR A 590 2.44 11.34 -18.52
N PHE A 591 3.02 10.20 -18.85
CA PHE A 591 4.39 10.05 -19.31
C PHE A 591 4.54 10.04 -20.86
N ALA A 592 3.50 10.39 -21.62
CA ALA A 592 3.54 10.32 -23.09
C ALA A 592 4.71 11.10 -23.74
N PRO A 593 5.06 12.32 -23.27
CA PRO A 593 6.24 13.02 -23.82
C PRO A 593 7.55 12.27 -23.53
N LEU A 594 7.68 11.71 -22.32
CA LEU A 594 8.85 10.91 -21.95
C LEU A 594 8.93 9.61 -22.75
N GLN A 595 7.82 8.89 -22.94
CA GLN A 595 7.79 7.68 -23.76
C GLN A 595 8.33 7.97 -25.17
N THR A 596 7.85 9.04 -25.80
CA THR A 596 8.31 9.46 -27.13
C THR A 596 9.81 9.76 -27.16
N TRP A 597 10.29 10.43 -26.14
CA TRP A 597 11.70 10.76 -26.00
C TRP A 597 12.56 9.51 -25.77
N LEU A 598 12.16 8.61 -24.85
CA LEU A 598 12.86 7.35 -24.58
C LEU A 598 12.98 6.48 -25.83
N ASP A 599 11.89 6.34 -26.60
CA ASP A 599 11.87 5.56 -27.84
C ASP A 599 12.83 6.15 -28.88
N GLN A 600 12.91 7.48 -28.97
CA GLN A 600 13.84 8.16 -29.85
C GLN A 600 15.30 7.95 -29.41
N GLN A 601 15.59 8.05 -28.09
CA GLN A 601 16.95 7.82 -27.58
C GLN A 601 17.40 6.38 -27.83
N ASN A 602 16.57 5.41 -27.48
CA ASN A 602 16.87 3.99 -27.68
C ASN A 602 17.11 3.64 -29.15
N LYS A 603 16.30 4.21 -30.03
CA LYS A 603 16.46 4.04 -31.49
C LYS A 603 17.75 4.69 -32.02
N THR A 604 18.05 5.91 -31.58
CA THR A 604 19.25 6.66 -32.04
C THR A 604 20.52 5.96 -31.61
N ALA A 605 20.56 5.42 -30.39
CA ALA A 605 21.69 4.66 -29.87
C ALA A 605 21.70 3.18 -30.33
N ASN A 606 20.74 2.77 -31.17
CA ASN A 606 20.58 1.40 -31.65
C ASN A 606 20.59 0.35 -30.52
N ARG A 607 19.93 0.64 -29.39
CA ARG A 607 19.86 -0.23 -28.21
C ARG A 607 18.98 -1.44 -28.50
N GLN A 608 19.40 -2.60 -27.99
CA GLN A 608 18.56 -3.82 -27.99
C GLN A 608 17.68 -3.83 -26.74
N CYS A 609 16.42 -3.49 -26.87
CA CYS A 609 15.47 -3.48 -25.76
C CYS A 609 14.92 -4.87 -25.44
N GLY A 610 14.50 -5.07 -24.18
CA GLY A 610 14.07 -6.36 -23.64
C GLY A 610 15.20 -7.10 -22.90
N TRP A 611 14.79 -8.17 -22.19
CA TRP A 611 15.69 -9.05 -21.43
C TRP A 611 15.28 -10.51 -21.54
#